data_a90e105644bc71f342e75aa4043f7bd9
#
_entry.id   a90e105644bc71f342e75aa4043f7bd9
#
_cell.length_a   1.000
_cell.length_b   1.000
_cell.length_c   1.000
_cell.angle_alpha   90.00
_cell.angle_beta   90.00
_cell.angle_gamma   90.00
#
_symmetry.space_group_name_H-M   'P 1'
#
loop_
_entity.id
_entity.type
_entity.pdbx_description
1 polymer ?
#
loop_
_entity_poly.entity_id
_entity_poly.type
_entity_poly.pdbx_seq_one_letter_code
_entity_poly.pdbx_strand_id
1 'polypeptide(L)'
;GLTVQGCLEYGLSKICNEPIQIYGASRTDAGVHAKFQVCTFQTSGSIPVENIPRAMIAHIPKDIVVLEAVEIPLDWKPRWNIYGKEYVYTIHNQLIANPLTKRYHWHVKKPLNVELMQAAGNELLGTHDFTTLKGTNSTPADPVKTIMGIHVEGKGPHVTISVVGDGFLYHMVRNIAGLLVDVGLGRRK
;
A
#
# COMPACT_ATOMS: atom_id res chain seq x y z
N GLY A 1 -9.05 16.90 6.02
CA GLY A 1 -7.60 16.86 6.25
C GLY A 1 -6.87 16.77 4.93
N LEU A 2 -5.61 17.15 4.89
CA LEU A 2 -4.74 17.01 3.72
C LEU A 2 -4.58 15.52 3.38
N THR A 3 -4.82 15.19 2.10
CA THR A 3 -4.58 13.83 1.57
C THR A 3 -3.51 13.92 0.48
N VAL A 4 -2.78 12.83 0.23
CA VAL A 4 -1.82 12.76 -0.88
C VAL A 4 -2.49 13.11 -2.20
N GLN A 5 -3.71 12.60 -2.44
CA GLN A 5 -4.50 12.93 -3.62
C GLN A 5 -4.73 14.45 -3.74
N GLY A 6 -5.21 15.11 -2.69
CA GLY A 6 -5.47 16.56 -2.73
C GLY A 6 -4.21 17.40 -2.93
N CYS A 7 -3.07 16.95 -2.36
CA CYS A 7 -1.77 17.62 -2.60
C CYS A 7 -1.33 17.48 -4.06
N LEU A 8 -1.49 16.31 -4.66
CA LEU A 8 -1.16 16.09 -6.07
C LEU A 8 -2.09 16.87 -7.01
N GLU A 9 -3.41 16.87 -6.75
CA GLU A 9 -4.38 17.65 -7.52
C GLU A 9 -4.06 19.14 -7.47
N TYR A 10 -3.72 19.66 -6.28
CA TYR A 10 -3.31 21.06 -6.13
C TYR A 10 -2.04 21.37 -6.93
N GLY A 11 -0.98 20.56 -6.80
CA GLY A 11 0.28 20.77 -7.50
C GLY A 11 0.12 20.69 -9.02
N LEU A 12 -0.58 19.66 -9.51
CA LEU A 12 -0.88 19.49 -10.93
C LEU A 12 -1.70 20.67 -11.49
N SER A 13 -2.72 21.12 -10.74
CA SER A 13 -3.52 22.27 -11.17
C SER A 13 -2.71 23.55 -11.29
N LYS A 14 -1.67 23.71 -10.46
CA LYS A 14 -0.75 24.87 -10.56
C LYS A 14 0.14 24.81 -11.80
N ILE A 15 0.71 23.65 -12.11
CA ILE A 15 1.64 23.52 -13.24
C ILE A 15 0.93 23.42 -14.60
N CYS A 16 -0.31 22.88 -14.62
CA CYS A 16 -1.13 22.80 -15.83
C CYS A 16 -1.99 24.06 -16.06
N ASN A 17 -2.09 24.95 -15.07
CA ASN A 17 -2.93 26.16 -15.10
C ASN A 17 -4.43 25.87 -15.37
N GLU A 18 -4.92 24.72 -14.87
CA GLU A 18 -6.31 24.30 -14.98
C GLU A 18 -6.68 23.38 -13.79
N PRO A 19 -7.96 23.24 -13.42
CA PRO A 19 -8.37 22.29 -12.40
C PRO A 19 -8.08 20.86 -12.81
N ILE A 20 -7.29 20.13 -12.00
CA ILE A 20 -6.95 18.73 -12.25
C ILE A 20 -7.61 17.84 -11.20
N GLN A 21 -8.20 16.74 -11.66
CA GLN A 21 -8.67 15.64 -10.85
C GLN A 21 -7.84 14.40 -11.16
N ILE A 22 -7.36 13.69 -10.14
CA ILE A 22 -6.61 12.45 -10.30
C ILE A 22 -7.44 11.21 -9.97
N TYR A 23 -7.12 10.12 -10.65
CA TYR A 23 -7.69 8.79 -10.42
C TYR A 23 -6.56 7.83 -10.01
N GLY A 24 -6.53 7.45 -8.73
CA GLY A 24 -5.52 6.54 -8.19
C GLY A 24 -5.83 5.07 -8.43
N ALA A 25 -4.80 4.25 -8.57
CA ALA A 25 -4.91 2.78 -8.70
C ALA A 25 -5.49 2.14 -7.44
N SER A 26 -5.17 2.67 -6.26
CA SER A 26 -5.76 2.27 -5.00
C SER A 26 -5.79 3.43 -3.99
N ARG A 27 -6.55 3.21 -2.92
CA ARG A 27 -6.51 4.07 -1.74
C ARG A 27 -5.63 3.42 -0.70
N THR A 28 -4.94 4.24 0.07
CA THR A 28 -4.18 3.82 1.24
C THR A 28 -4.76 4.49 2.48
N ASP A 29 -4.75 3.78 3.61
CA ASP A 29 -5.18 4.33 4.89
C ASP A 29 -4.18 5.38 5.41
N ALA A 30 -4.61 6.20 6.36
CA ALA A 30 -3.74 7.15 7.02
C ALA A 30 -2.52 6.45 7.65
N GLY A 31 -1.33 6.97 7.39
CA GLY A 31 -0.06 6.39 7.87
C GLY A 31 0.51 5.26 7.02
N VAL A 32 -0.17 4.82 5.96
CA VAL A 32 0.38 3.86 5.00
C VAL A 32 1.26 4.61 3.99
N HIS A 33 2.50 4.15 3.84
CA HIS A 33 3.44 4.68 2.87
C HIS A 33 3.35 3.91 1.55
N ALA A 34 3.64 4.56 0.44
CA ALA A 34 3.78 3.90 -0.85
C ALA A 34 5.18 4.15 -1.40
N LYS A 35 5.89 3.08 -1.74
CA LYS A 35 7.13 3.18 -2.51
C LYS A 35 6.84 3.51 -3.96
N PHE A 36 5.71 3.01 -4.47
CA PHE A 36 5.25 3.19 -5.83
C PHE A 36 3.71 3.17 -5.86
N GLN A 37 3.11 4.28 -6.26
CA GLN A 37 1.67 4.41 -6.44
C GLN A 37 1.40 5.06 -7.78
N VAL A 38 0.41 4.57 -8.51
CA VAL A 38 0.06 5.07 -9.84
C VAL A 38 -1.25 5.84 -9.77
N CYS A 39 -1.30 6.97 -10.45
CA CYS A 39 -2.53 7.71 -10.71
C CYS A 39 -2.53 8.26 -12.14
N THR A 40 -3.71 8.56 -12.65
CA THR A 40 -3.91 9.21 -13.94
C THR A 40 -4.63 10.51 -13.78
N PHE A 41 -4.41 11.43 -14.69
CA PHE A 41 -5.16 12.66 -14.85
C PHE A 41 -5.23 13.03 -16.33
N GLN A 42 -6.11 13.96 -16.66
CA GLN A 42 -6.21 14.54 -18.00
C GLN A 42 -5.88 16.03 -17.92
N THR A 43 -5.17 16.54 -18.90
CA THR A 43 -4.82 17.95 -19.02
C THR A 43 -4.82 18.40 -20.47
N SER A 44 -5.19 19.65 -20.70
CA SER A 44 -4.97 20.39 -21.95
C SER A 44 -3.73 21.26 -21.89
N GLY A 45 -3.04 21.27 -20.74
CA GLY A 45 -1.84 22.07 -20.51
C GLY A 45 -0.67 21.68 -21.43
N SER A 46 0.20 22.63 -21.70
CA SER A 46 1.33 22.48 -22.64
C SER A 46 2.64 22.07 -21.98
N ILE A 47 2.63 21.72 -20.67
CA ILE A 47 3.84 21.28 -19.98
C ILE A 47 4.32 19.94 -20.55
N PRO A 48 5.59 19.81 -21.00
CA PRO A 48 6.13 18.53 -21.42
C PRO A 48 6.06 17.49 -20.29
N VAL A 49 5.63 16.26 -20.60
CA VAL A 49 5.35 15.22 -19.62
C VAL A 49 6.57 14.90 -18.74
N GLU A 50 7.75 14.90 -19.31
CA GLU A 50 9.03 14.67 -18.64
C GLU A 50 9.39 15.76 -17.61
N ASN A 51 8.82 16.95 -17.72
CA ASN A 51 9.06 18.07 -16.81
C ASN A 51 8.11 18.06 -15.60
N ILE A 52 7.02 17.28 -15.63
CA ILE A 52 6.04 17.21 -14.56
C ILE A 52 6.68 16.84 -13.20
N PRO A 53 7.51 15.78 -13.07
CA PRO A 53 8.10 15.44 -11.78
C PRO A 53 8.90 16.58 -11.17
N ARG A 54 9.71 17.28 -11.98
CA ARG A 54 10.52 18.42 -11.54
C ARG A 54 9.65 19.62 -11.16
N ALA A 55 8.65 19.95 -11.95
CA ALA A 55 7.75 21.07 -11.70
C ALA A 55 6.93 20.87 -10.43
N MET A 56 6.54 19.63 -10.11
CA MET A 56 5.76 19.30 -8.93
C MET A 56 6.50 19.56 -7.61
N ILE A 57 7.83 19.50 -7.58
CA ILE A 57 8.65 19.68 -6.35
C ILE A 57 8.31 20.97 -5.60
N ALA A 58 8.04 22.06 -6.34
CA ALA A 58 7.73 23.36 -5.76
C ALA A 58 6.30 23.48 -5.20
N HIS A 59 5.41 22.55 -5.52
CA HIS A 59 3.96 22.68 -5.27
C HIS A 59 3.37 21.60 -4.35
N ILE A 60 4.16 20.61 -3.94
CA ILE A 60 3.72 19.52 -3.06
C ILE A 60 4.58 19.43 -1.81
N PRO A 61 4.07 18.85 -0.69
CA PRO A 61 4.85 18.58 0.51
C PRO A 61 6.07 17.71 0.22
N LYS A 62 7.16 17.90 1.00
CA LYS A 62 8.44 17.21 0.79
C LYS A 62 8.40 15.70 1.02
N ASP A 63 7.37 15.19 1.67
CA ASP A 63 7.12 13.76 1.92
C ASP A 63 6.29 13.10 0.81
N ILE A 64 5.97 13.85 -0.24
CA ILE A 64 5.36 13.35 -1.48
C ILE A 64 6.31 13.62 -2.63
N VAL A 65 6.59 12.60 -3.45
CA VAL A 65 7.48 12.70 -4.62
C VAL A 65 6.79 12.10 -5.83
N VAL A 66 6.77 12.84 -6.93
CA VAL A 66 6.42 12.32 -8.26
C VAL A 66 7.69 11.78 -8.90
N LEU A 67 7.76 10.47 -9.13
CA LEU A 67 8.94 9.80 -9.64
C LEU A 67 9.03 9.92 -11.15
N GLU A 68 7.90 9.75 -11.83
CA GLU A 68 7.82 9.69 -13.29
C GLU A 68 6.43 10.14 -13.74
N ALA A 69 6.33 10.66 -14.94
CA ALA A 69 5.09 10.92 -15.66
C ALA A 69 5.25 10.46 -17.10
N VAL A 70 4.23 9.81 -17.63
CA VAL A 70 4.20 9.30 -19.01
C VAL A 70 2.82 9.54 -19.63
N GLU A 71 2.77 9.72 -20.93
CA GLU A 71 1.52 9.75 -21.68
C GLU A 71 0.96 8.34 -21.84
N ILE A 72 -0.35 8.21 -21.70
CA ILE A 72 -1.07 6.95 -21.81
C ILE A 72 -2.34 7.14 -22.66
N PRO A 73 -2.89 6.06 -23.26
CA PRO A 73 -4.17 6.12 -23.93
C PRO A 73 -5.30 6.61 -23.00
N LEU A 74 -6.27 7.35 -23.55
CA LEU A 74 -7.36 7.95 -22.76
C LEU A 74 -8.29 6.90 -22.10
N ASP A 75 -8.35 5.71 -22.62
CA ASP A 75 -9.13 4.59 -22.09
C ASP A 75 -8.40 3.79 -21.00
N TRP A 76 -7.10 4.06 -20.78
CA TRP A 76 -6.33 3.40 -19.73
C TRP A 76 -6.81 3.82 -18.33
N LYS A 77 -7.10 2.84 -17.48
CA LYS A 77 -7.61 3.07 -16.11
C LYS A 77 -6.73 2.40 -15.08
N PRO A 78 -6.18 3.15 -14.11
CA PRO A 78 -5.19 2.63 -13.17
C PRO A 78 -5.70 1.50 -12.28
N ARG A 79 -7.02 1.38 -12.07
CA ARG A 79 -7.59 0.29 -11.27
C ARG A 79 -7.71 -1.03 -12.01
N TRP A 80 -7.81 -0.99 -13.35
CA TRP A 80 -8.12 -2.13 -14.18
C TRP A 80 -6.92 -2.63 -14.97
N ASN A 81 -5.93 -1.76 -15.20
CA ASN A 81 -4.79 -2.05 -16.05
C ASN A 81 -3.51 -2.38 -15.24
N ILE A 82 -3.62 -2.58 -13.93
CA ILE A 82 -2.52 -3.07 -13.09
C ILE A 82 -2.70 -4.56 -12.81
N TYR A 83 -1.61 -5.31 -12.83
CA TYR A 83 -1.60 -6.77 -12.62
C TYR A 83 -1.82 -7.17 -11.17
N GLY A 84 -1.44 -6.32 -10.23
CA GLY A 84 -1.56 -6.59 -8.81
C GLY A 84 -1.00 -5.49 -7.93
N LYS A 85 -1.07 -5.73 -6.64
CA LYS A 85 -0.56 -4.82 -5.59
C LYS A 85 0.23 -5.63 -4.59
N GLU A 86 1.36 -5.09 -4.18
CA GLU A 86 2.15 -5.62 -3.08
C GLU A 86 2.02 -4.71 -1.87
N TYR A 87 1.76 -5.30 -0.71
CA TYR A 87 1.84 -4.64 0.58
C TYR A 87 2.90 -5.30 1.44
N VAL A 88 3.78 -4.48 2.02
CA VAL A 88 4.83 -4.93 2.91
C VAL A 88 4.56 -4.41 4.31
N TYR A 89 4.42 -5.32 5.26
CA TYR A 89 4.24 -5.01 6.68
C TYR A 89 5.53 -5.30 7.41
N THR A 90 6.11 -4.29 8.05
CA THR A 90 7.39 -4.42 8.74
C THR A 90 7.20 -4.45 10.26
N ILE A 91 7.78 -5.43 10.91
CA ILE A 91 7.72 -5.66 12.36
C ILE A 91 9.11 -5.49 12.95
N HIS A 92 9.21 -4.75 14.04
CA HIS A 92 10.40 -4.72 14.90
C HIS A 92 10.18 -5.74 16.03
N ASN A 93 10.84 -6.91 15.89
CA ASN A 93 10.65 -8.05 16.79
C ASN A 93 11.79 -8.15 17.81
N GLN A 94 11.74 -7.31 18.82
CA GLN A 94 12.67 -7.31 19.96
C GLN A 94 11.96 -6.85 21.23
N LEU A 95 12.52 -7.21 22.39
CA LEU A 95 12.00 -6.78 23.69
C LEU A 95 11.96 -5.24 23.81
N ILE A 96 13.03 -4.57 23.35
CA ILE A 96 13.19 -3.12 23.45
C ILE A 96 12.81 -2.48 22.12
N ALA A 97 11.93 -1.45 22.18
CA ALA A 97 11.52 -0.69 21.01
C ALA A 97 12.66 0.18 20.47
N ASN A 98 12.70 0.34 19.15
CA ASN A 98 13.61 1.29 18.51
C ASN A 98 12.85 2.59 18.15
N PRO A 99 13.15 3.73 18.79
CA PRO A 99 12.46 5.00 18.50
C PRO A 99 12.62 5.47 17.05
N LEU A 100 13.73 5.14 16.39
CA LEU A 100 14.01 5.56 15.00
C LEU A 100 13.10 4.86 13.98
N THR A 101 12.62 3.66 14.31
CA THR A 101 11.77 2.87 13.39
C THR A 101 10.29 2.91 13.76
N LYS A 102 9.93 3.55 14.88
CA LYS A 102 8.57 3.55 15.45
C LYS A 102 7.47 3.97 14.46
N ARG A 103 7.77 4.86 13.52
CA ARG A 103 6.79 5.34 12.53
C ARG A 103 6.51 4.34 11.39
N TYR A 104 7.42 3.38 11.18
CA TYR A 104 7.42 2.51 10.02
C TYR A 104 7.29 1.02 10.37
N HIS A 105 7.44 0.68 11.67
CA HIS A 105 7.46 -0.70 12.13
C HIS A 105 6.45 -0.92 13.24
N TRP A 106 5.76 -2.05 13.18
CA TRP A 106 4.99 -2.53 14.31
C TRP A 106 5.92 -3.22 15.33
N HIS A 107 5.94 -2.72 16.56
CA HIS A 107 6.77 -3.29 17.60
C HIS A 107 6.08 -4.51 18.26
N VAL A 108 6.68 -5.69 18.14
CA VAL A 108 6.25 -6.93 18.76
C VAL A 108 7.36 -7.42 19.68
N LYS A 109 7.13 -7.39 21.00
CA LYS A 109 8.15 -7.68 22.01
C LYS A 109 8.54 -9.14 22.12
N LYS A 110 7.56 -10.06 21.98
CA LYS A 110 7.78 -11.49 22.10
C LYS A 110 8.37 -12.05 20.81
N PRO A 111 9.31 -13.01 20.89
CA PRO A 111 9.83 -13.67 19.69
C PRO A 111 8.71 -14.25 18.83
N LEU A 112 8.84 -14.10 17.53
CA LEU A 112 7.92 -14.64 16.52
C LEU A 112 8.55 -15.88 15.87
N ASN A 113 7.76 -16.93 15.70
CA ASN A 113 8.14 -18.07 14.89
C ASN A 113 7.80 -17.78 13.42
N VAL A 114 8.83 -17.41 12.63
CA VAL A 114 8.70 -17.01 11.23
C VAL A 114 8.25 -18.18 10.35
N GLU A 115 8.70 -19.40 10.63
CA GLU A 115 8.34 -20.61 9.89
C GLU A 115 6.84 -20.92 10.03
N LEU A 116 6.28 -20.80 11.24
CA LEU A 116 4.84 -20.96 11.46
C LEU A 116 4.04 -19.85 10.79
N MET A 117 4.54 -18.61 10.82
CA MET A 117 3.91 -17.49 10.12
C MET A 117 3.87 -17.74 8.60
N GLN A 118 4.97 -18.22 8.01
CA GLN A 118 5.04 -18.54 6.59
C GLN A 118 4.09 -19.69 6.24
N ALA A 119 4.07 -20.76 7.06
CA ALA A 119 3.16 -21.89 6.86
C ALA A 119 1.68 -21.45 6.85
N ALA A 120 1.28 -20.64 7.85
CA ALA A 120 -0.07 -20.08 7.89
C ALA A 120 -0.36 -19.11 6.73
N GLY A 121 0.64 -18.36 6.27
CA GLY A 121 0.52 -17.50 5.10
C GLY A 121 0.22 -18.29 3.82
N ASN A 122 0.83 -19.47 3.67
CA ASN A 122 0.62 -20.32 2.50
C ASN A 122 -0.84 -20.80 2.37
N GLU A 123 -1.56 -20.98 3.50
CA GLU A 123 -2.97 -21.35 3.51
C GLU A 123 -3.90 -20.25 2.96
N LEU A 124 -3.42 -19.02 2.86
CA LEU A 124 -4.16 -17.89 2.31
C LEU A 124 -3.96 -17.71 0.80
N LEU A 125 -3.05 -18.49 0.18
CA LEU A 125 -2.78 -18.39 -1.25
C LEU A 125 -3.97 -18.86 -2.08
N GLY A 126 -4.15 -18.23 -3.24
CA GLY A 126 -5.24 -18.55 -4.16
C GLY A 126 -6.44 -17.61 -4.04
N THR A 127 -7.55 -18.04 -4.64
CA THR A 127 -8.80 -17.27 -4.70
C THR A 127 -9.76 -17.73 -3.63
N HIS A 128 -10.10 -16.85 -2.69
CA HIS A 128 -10.98 -17.14 -1.56
C HIS A 128 -11.94 -16.00 -1.26
N ASP A 129 -12.99 -16.29 -0.52
CA ASP A 129 -13.83 -15.28 0.13
C ASP A 129 -13.12 -14.79 1.41
N PHE A 130 -12.63 -13.55 1.38
CA PHE A 130 -11.93 -12.92 2.49
C PHE A 130 -12.83 -12.04 3.39
N THR A 131 -14.14 -12.29 3.42
CA THR A 131 -15.08 -11.54 4.27
C THR A 131 -14.61 -11.44 5.72
N THR A 132 -14.07 -12.53 6.28
CA THR A 132 -13.58 -12.58 7.67
C THR A 132 -12.36 -11.72 7.94
N LEU A 133 -11.59 -11.39 6.91
CA LEU A 133 -10.41 -10.51 6.97
C LEU A 133 -10.71 -9.06 6.55
N LYS A 134 -11.96 -8.76 6.22
CA LYS A 134 -12.42 -7.41 5.90
C LYS A 134 -12.60 -6.58 7.17
N GLY A 135 -12.16 -5.34 7.15
CA GLY A 135 -12.42 -4.38 8.23
C GLY A 135 -13.90 -3.98 8.31
N THR A 136 -14.36 -3.64 9.50
CA THR A 136 -15.70 -3.11 9.75
C THR A 136 -15.90 -1.75 9.09
N ASN A 137 -17.17 -1.37 8.82
CA ASN A 137 -17.54 -0.07 8.24
C ASN A 137 -16.93 0.21 6.84
N SER A 138 -16.69 -0.83 6.05
CA SER A 138 -16.21 -0.68 4.67
C SER A 138 -17.36 -0.57 3.68
N THR A 139 -17.14 0.16 2.56
CA THR A 139 -18.05 0.14 1.42
C THR A 139 -18.24 -1.29 0.90
N PRO A 140 -19.42 -1.64 0.37
CA PRO A 140 -19.62 -2.91 -0.30
C PRO A 140 -18.58 -3.12 -1.39
N ALA A 141 -17.90 -4.26 -1.36
CA ALA A 141 -16.94 -4.70 -2.36
C ALA A 141 -17.03 -6.22 -2.45
N ASP A 142 -16.76 -6.75 -3.62
CA ASP A 142 -16.65 -8.20 -3.83
C ASP A 142 -15.61 -8.77 -2.85
N PRO A 143 -16.00 -9.67 -1.94
CA PRO A 143 -15.09 -10.23 -0.95
C PRO A 143 -14.13 -11.27 -1.54
N VAL A 144 -14.41 -11.79 -2.72
CA VAL A 144 -13.56 -12.76 -3.39
C VAL A 144 -12.34 -12.03 -3.94
N LYS A 145 -11.15 -12.45 -3.51
CA LYS A 145 -9.85 -11.92 -3.94
C LYS A 145 -8.88 -13.06 -4.17
N THR A 146 -7.84 -12.76 -4.97
CA THR A 146 -6.77 -13.69 -5.24
C THR A 146 -5.49 -13.20 -4.58
N ILE A 147 -4.95 -13.95 -3.63
CA ILE A 147 -3.62 -13.75 -3.09
C ILE A 147 -2.64 -14.55 -3.95
N MET A 148 -1.76 -13.87 -4.65
CA MET A 148 -0.78 -14.43 -5.57
C MET A 148 0.50 -14.85 -4.88
N GLY A 149 0.83 -14.22 -3.75
CA GLY A 149 2.02 -14.50 -2.97
C GLY A 149 1.95 -13.96 -1.56
N ILE A 150 2.47 -14.73 -0.61
CA ILE A 150 2.77 -14.27 0.75
C ILE A 150 4.18 -14.74 1.08
N HIS A 151 5.00 -13.80 1.55
CA HIS A 151 6.35 -14.08 1.97
C HIS A 151 6.60 -13.49 3.36
N VAL A 152 7.09 -14.32 4.28
CA VAL A 152 7.47 -13.91 5.63
C VAL A 152 8.96 -14.16 5.82
N GLU A 153 9.71 -13.09 6.06
CA GLU A 153 11.16 -13.15 6.24
C GLU A 153 11.55 -12.54 7.60
N GLY A 154 12.44 -13.23 8.32
CA GLY A 154 13.11 -12.72 9.52
C GLY A 154 14.56 -12.35 9.24
N LYS A 155 14.95 -11.10 9.48
CA LYS A 155 16.34 -10.64 9.34
C LYS A 155 16.75 -9.78 10.53
N GLY A 156 17.54 -10.38 11.43
CA GLY A 156 17.93 -9.72 12.68
C GLY A 156 16.71 -9.34 13.51
N PRO A 157 16.56 -8.04 13.90
CA PRO A 157 15.44 -7.59 14.72
C PRO A 157 14.16 -7.36 13.91
N HIS A 158 14.16 -7.62 12.62
CA HIS A 158 13.03 -7.29 11.74
C HIS A 158 12.38 -8.55 11.21
N VAL A 159 11.04 -8.53 11.17
CA VAL A 159 10.23 -9.50 10.43
C VAL A 159 9.42 -8.72 9.41
N THR A 160 9.44 -9.18 8.17
CA THR A 160 8.73 -8.58 7.06
C THR A 160 7.67 -9.55 6.55
N ILE A 161 6.45 -9.07 6.34
CA ILE A 161 5.36 -9.81 5.71
C ILE A 161 5.04 -9.09 4.41
N SER A 162 5.32 -9.71 3.26
CA SER A 162 4.91 -9.23 1.93
C SER A 162 3.68 -10.00 1.47
N VAL A 163 2.67 -9.30 0.98
CA VAL A 163 1.43 -9.88 0.45
C VAL A 163 1.17 -9.28 -0.94
N VAL A 164 1.10 -10.14 -1.95
CA VAL A 164 0.80 -9.77 -3.33
C VAL A 164 -0.57 -10.30 -3.72
N GLY A 165 -1.42 -9.47 -4.30
CA GLY A 165 -2.76 -9.88 -4.73
C GLY A 165 -3.33 -8.98 -5.83
N ASP A 166 -4.43 -9.43 -6.46
CA ASP A 166 -5.18 -8.68 -7.47
C ASP A 166 -5.88 -7.45 -6.89
N GLY A 167 -6.23 -7.53 -5.61
CA GLY A 167 -6.85 -6.46 -4.84
C GLY A 167 -7.01 -6.85 -3.38
N PHE A 168 -7.30 -5.86 -2.56
CA PHE A 168 -7.48 -6.07 -1.13
C PHE A 168 -8.74 -5.35 -0.64
N LEU A 169 -9.44 -5.99 0.29
CA LEU A 169 -10.54 -5.38 1.03
C LEU A 169 -9.99 -4.35 2.03
N TYR A 170 -10.86 -3.50 2.52
CA TYR A 170 -10.52 -2.54 3.57
C TYR A 170 -9.89 -3.25 4.78
N HIS A 171 -8.74 -2.80 5.21
CA HIS A 171 -7.91 -3.36 6.30
C HIS A 171 -7.45 -4.83 6.11
N MET A 172 -7.69 -5.48 4.97
CA MET A 172 -7.41 -6.89 4.77
C MET A 172 -5.95 -7.26 5.07
N VAL A 173 -4.98 -6.55 4.50
CA VAL A 173 -3.54 -6.84 4.74
C VAL A 173 -3.15 -6.61 6.20
N ARG A 174 -3.73 -5.61 6.85
CA ARG A 174 -3.55 -5.38 8.29
C ARG A 174 -4.05 -6.56 9.13
N ASN A 175 -5.21 -7.12 8.76
CA ASN A 175 -5.79 -8.27 9.45
C ASN A 175 -4.98 -9.55 9.16
N ILE A 176 -4.48 -9.74 7.95
CA ILE A 176 -3.54 -10.81 7.61
C ILE A 176 -2.28 -10.70 8.48
N ALA A 177 -1.66 -9.54 8.55
CA ALA A 177 -0.48 -9.34 9.38
C ALA A 177 -0.76 -9.66 10.87
N GLY A 178 -1.92 -9.22 11.39
CA GLY A 178 -2.36 -9.54 12.75
C GLY A 178 -2.52 -11.04 12.98
N LEU A 179 -3.18 -11.74 12.05
CA LEU A 179 -3.37 -13.20 12.10
C LEU A 179 -2.03 -13.94 12.11
N LEU A 180 -1.13 -13.60 11.20
CA LEU A 180 0.19 -14.23 11.12
C LEU A 180 1.04 -14.00 12.37
N VAL A 181 0.97 -12.79 12.95
CA VAL A 181 1.63 -12.49 14.22
C VAL A 181 1.05 -13.33 15.37
N ASP A 182 -0.26 -13.52 15.43
CA ASP A 182 -0.87 -14.38 16.46
C ASP A 182 -0.45 -15.86 16.31
N VAL A 183 -0.30 -16.35 15.07
CA VAL A 183 0.28 -17.68 14.80
C VAL A 183 1.76 -17.73 15.24
N GLY A 184 2.56 -16.73 14.87
CA GLY A 184 3.97 -16.65 15.25
C GLY A 184 4.20 -16.57 16.76
N LEU A 185 3.22 -16.05 17.51
CA LEU A 185 3.22 -16.01 18.98
C LEU A 185 2.68 -17.30 19.63
N GLY A 186 2.24 -18.28 18.83
CA GLY A 186 1.61 -19.53 19.33
C GLY A 186 0.21 -19.33 19.92
N ARG A 187 -0.48 -18.23 19.62
CA ARG A 187 -1.83 -17.94 20.10
C ARG A 187 -2.92 -18.57 19.23
N ARG A 188 -2.58 -18.92 18.00
CA ARG A 188 -3.44 -19.61 17.03
C ARG A 188 -2.68 -20.75 16.37
N LYS A 189 -3.43 -21.77 15.97
CA LYS A 189 -2.95 -22.89 15.17
C LYS A 189 -3.34 -22.66 13.72
#